data_4bde648057ba61a9f42b20a809e85908
#
_entry.id   4bde648057ba61a9f42b20a809e85908
#
_cell.length_a   1.000
_cell.length_b   1.000
_cell.length_c   1.000
_cell.angle_alpha   90.00
_cell.angle_beta   90.00
_cell.angle_gamma   90.00
#
_symmetry.space_group_name_H-M   'P 1'
#
loop_
_entity.id
_entity.type
_entity.pdbx_description
1 polymer ?
#
loop_
_entity_poly.entity_id
_entity_poly.type
_entity_poly.pdbx_seq_one_letter_code
_entity_poly.pdbx_strand_id
1 'polypeptide(L)'
;MGSHDQATQSTARQAEITVIGAGVIGIASALSLSRQGWRVRVIDKHVPGMGASFGNAGHMATEQVFPIADASILMRLPRMLLDPMGPLRLDWRHFPKALPWFTRLLWNLRQTPYQASVSGIRALNEASLGAWRRLLDSVDGTHLLKEDGSFLVYERENSFAAIQALQARMAAQGVAVESWQGNAIRDVAPQLAETIRGGLFFPATGHVVNPFSVVDALTNAAKAEGVEFHQDEVLSGEVHSRGVTLKTARSRPIHADKVLVACGAHSAPLTADLTGIKVPLDTERGYHLMLPREQERLPVAVTSLERRFIMTPMTEGLRLAGTVEFAGLHRPPNMQRAWQLHRLSQGLFKTPLDASEATPWMGFRPSLPDSLPVIDSAQDGKVLLAFGHHHLGLTQAAVTAELIATLATQGQKASSSALALPELTPYRLDRFSS
;
A
#
# COMPACT_ATOMS: atom_id res chain seq x y z
N MET A 1 64.42 -18.11 -16.96
CA MET A 1 63.88 -17.55 -15.73
C MET A 1 62.83 -16.54 -16.14
N GLY A 2 61.59 -16.96 -16.18
CA GLY A 2 60.44 -16.10 -16.52
C GLY A 2 59.48 -16.18 -15.34
N SER A 3 59.45 -15.12 -14.56
CA SER A 3 58.52 -14.96 -13.45
C SER A 3 57.12 -14.68 -14.00
N HIS A 4 56.19 -15.63 -13.81
CA HIS A 4 54.78 -15.39 -14.00
C HIS A 4 54.26 -14.56 -12.81
N ASP A 5 54.03 -13.28 -13.02
CA ASP A 5 53.20 -12.44 -12.17
C ASP A 5 51.75 -12.86 -12.36
N GLN A 6 51.24 -13.70 -11.44
CA GLN A 6 49.81 -13.91 -11.28
C GLN A 6 49.22 -12.70 -10.56
N ALA A 7 48.70 -11.74 -11.35
CA ALA A 7 47.83 -10.70 -10.82
C ALA A 7 46.56 -11.36 -10.24
N THR A 8 46.52 -11.50 -8.95
CA THR A 8 45.32 -11.82 -8.18
C THR A 8 44.30 -10.69 -8.39
N GLN A 9 43.41 -10.87 -9.35
CA GLN A 9 42.21 -10.03 -9.43
C GLN A 9 41.41 -10.26 -8.16
N SER A 10 41.52 -9.35 -7.20
CA SER A 10 40.60 -9.22 -6.08
C SER A 10 39.24 -8.91 -6.68
N THR A 11 38.41 -9.91 -6.83
CA THR A 11 36.97 -9.71 -7.10
C THR A 11 36.40 -8.91 -5.94
N ALA A 12 36.20 -7.61 -6.14
CA ALA A 12 35.56 -6.74 -5.16
C ALA A 12 34.21 -7.41 -4.78
N ARG A 13 34.05 -7.74 -3.49
CA ARG A 13 32.79 -8.33 -2.99
C ARG A 13 31.65 -7.40 -3.34
N GLN A 14 30.70 -7.88 -4.13
CA GLN A 14 29.47 -7.14 -4.45
C GLN A 14 28.73 -6.85 -3.15
N ALA A 15 28.38 -5.58 -2.93
CA ALA A 15 27.66 -5.17 -1.72
C ALA A 15 26.27 -5.80 -1.65
N GLU A 16 25.88 -6.21 -0.46
CA GLU A 16 24.67 -6.99 -0.23
C GLU A 16 23.59 -6.19 0.53
N ILE A 17 22.35 -6.25 0.01
CA ILE A 17 21.17 -5.71 0.69
C ILE A 17 20.22 -6.84 1.04
N THR A 18 19.85 -6.94 2.32
CA THR A 18 18.79 -7.84 2.77
C THR A 18 17.46 -7.08 2.90
N VAL A 19 16.48 -7.44 2.09
CA VAL A 19 15.09 -6.92 2.15
C VAL A 19 14.29 -7.76 3.12
N ILE A 20 13.69 -7.13 4.12
CA ILE A 20 12.88 -7.79 5.14
C ILE A 20 11.41 -7.48 4.86
N GLY A 21 10.67 -8.50 4.40
CA GLY A 21 9.29 -8.40 3.93
C GLY A 21 9.16 -8.59 2.42
N ALA A 22 8.42 -9.62 2.00
CA ALA A 22 8.13 -9.97 0.61
C ALA A 22 6.73 -9.56 0.17
N GLY A 23 6.20 -8.44 0.68
CA GLY A 23 5.04 -7.77 0.14
C GLY A 23 5.37 -7.00 -1.14
N VAL A 24 4.37 -6.39 -1.77
CA VAL A 24 4.54 -5.66 -3.05
C VAL A 24 5.65 -4.60 -2.99
N ILE A 25 5.80 -3.89 -1.86
CA ILE A 25 6.84 -2.87 -1.67
C ILE A 25 8.23 -3.51 -1.61
N GLY A 26 8.38 -4.59 -0.81
CA GLY A 26 9.66 -5.28 -0.66
C GLY A 26 10.12 -5.93 -1.96
N ILE A 27 9.21 -6.57 -2.70
CA ILE A 27 9.55 -7.24 -3.96
C ILE A 27 9.88 -6.23 -5.07
N ALA A 28 9.06 -5.17 -5.22
CA ALA A 28 9.36 -4.11 -6.19
C ALA A 28 10.71 -3.44 -5.90
N SER A 29 11.01 -3.19 -4.61
CA SER A 29 12.31 -2.64 -4.18
C SER A 29 13.46 -3.63 -4.43
N ALA A 30 13.26 -4.92 -4.14
CA ALA A 30 14.29 -5.95 -4.36
C ALA A 30 14.68 -6.05 -5.85
N LEU A 31 13.69 -6.05 -6.74
CA LEU A 31 13.91 -6.05 -8.17
C LEU A 31 14.65 -4.78 -8.63
N SER A 32 14.22 -3.60 -8.17
CA SER A 32 14.87 -2.34 -8.52
C SER A 32 16.32 -2.26 -8.02
N LEU A 33 16.60 -2.77 -6.82
CA LEU A 33 17.93 -2.85 -6.23
C LEU A 33 18.84 -3.83 -7.00
N SER A 34 18.33 -5.01 -7.37
CA SER A 34 19.08 -5.99 -8.17
C SER A 34 19.50 -5.40 -9.51
N ARG A 35 18.61 -4.68 -10.18
CA ARG A 35 18.90 -3.97 -11.45
C ARG A 35 19.95 -2.86 -11.34
N GLN A 36 20.15 -2.35 -10.13
CA GLN A 36 21.25 -1.41 -9.84
C GLN A 36 22.58 -2.10 -9.49
N GLY A 37 22.61 -3.43 -9.56
CA GLY A 37 23.82 -4.21 -9.33
C GLY A 37 24.06 -4.60 -7.87
N TRP A 38 23.06 -4.44 -6.98
CA TRP A 38 23.15 -4.96 -5.62
C TRP A 38 22.92 -6.48 -5.61
N ARG A 39 23.68 -7.21 -4.77
CA ARG A 39 23.31 -8.57 -4.40
C ARG A 39 22.14 -8.49 -3.41
N VAL A 40 20.99 -9.02 -3.78
CA VAL A 40 19.77 -8.87 -2.99
C VAL A 40 19.32 -10.20 -2.44
N ARG A 41 18.99 -10.22 -1.14
CA ARG A 41 18.31 -11.31 -0.45
C ARG A 41 17.00 -10.79 0.11
N VAL A 42 15.91 -11.53 -0.07
CA VAL A 42 14.59 -11.24 0.51
C VAL A 42 14.29 -12.26 1.60
N ILE A 43 13.85 -11.79 2.76
CA ILE A 43 13.44 -12.65 3.89
C ILE A 43 12.01 -12.32 4.26
N ASP A 44 11.13 -13.32 4.28
CA ASP A 44 9.75 -13.20 4.78
C ASP A 44 9.35 -14.50 5.49
N LYS A 45 8.50 -14.40 6.50
CA LYS A 45 7.95 -15.57 7.20
C LYS A 45 6.98 -16.38 6.35
N HIS A 46 6.40 -15.77 5.33
CA HIS A 46 5.45 -16.35 4.39
C HIS A 46 6.03 -16.40 2.97
N VAL A 47 5.31 -17.09 2.09
CA VAL A 47 5.56 -17.02 0.65
C VAL A 47 5.35 -15.57 0.17
N PRO A 48 6.14 -15.09 -0.81
CA PRO A 48 5.99 -13.75 -1.36
C PRO A 48 4.54 -13.39 -1.73
N GLY A 49 4.13 -12.17 -1.39
CA GLY A 49 2.80 -11.66 -1.67
C GLY A 49 1.69 -12.05 -0.69
N MET A 50 1.87 -13.06 0.15
CA MET A 50 0.82 -13.64 1.01
C MET A 50 0.45 -12.78 2.24
N GLY A 51 1.04 -11.62 2.42
CA GLY A 51 0.66 -10.63 3.44
C GLY A 51 -0.51 -9.73 3.00
N ALA A 52 -0.48 -8.46 3.43
CA ALA A 52 -1.51 -7.47 3.09
C ALA A 52 -1.65 -7.22 1.58
N SER A 53 -0.63 -7.54 0.79
CA SER A 53 -0.65 -7.40 -0.67
C SER A 53 -1.62 -8.37 -1.34
N PHE A 54 -1.75 -9.61 -0.85
CA PHE A 54 -2.62 -10.64 -1.42
C PHE A 54 -4.06 -10.17 -1.58
N GLY A 55 -4.62 -9.64 -0.51
CA GLY A 55 -6.02 -9.24 -0.46
C GLY A 55 -6.25 -7.75 -0.64
N ASN A 56 -5.31 -7.02 -1.23
CA ASN A 56 -5.51 -5.62 -1.57
C ASN A 56 -6.73 -5.46 -2.49
N ALA A 57 -7.41 -4.31 -2.40
CA ALA A 57 -8.57 -4.01 -3.24
C ALA A 57 -8.25 -3.94 -4.74
N GLY A 58 -6.98 -3.91 -5.11
CA GLY A 58 -6.54 -3.83 -6.51
C GLY A 58 -6.69 -2.46 -7.16
N HIS A 59 -7.36 -1.53 -6.51
CA HIS A 59 -7.56 -0.19 -7.02
C HIS A 59 -6.26 0.64 -6.98
N MET A 60 -5.94 1.31 -8.08
CA MET A 60 -4.85 2.27 -8.20
C MET A 60 -5.38 3.65 -7.81
N ALA A 61 -5.41 3.90 -6.51
CA ALA A 61 -6.12 5.00 -5.86
C ALA A 61 -5.35 6.34 -5.95
N THR A 62 -4.98 6.77 -7.13
CA THR A 62 -4.22 8.02 -7.34
C THR A 62 -5.04 9.28 -7.01
N GLU A 63 -6.36 9.17 -7.03
CA GLU A 63 -7.30 10.21 -6.64
C GLU A 63 -7.37 10.44 -5.13
N GLN A 64 -6.91 9.49 -4.32
CA GLN A 64 -7.02 9.57 -2.86
C GLN A 64 -5.85 10.37 -2.26
N VAL A 65 -5.91 11.68 -2.43
CA VAL A 65 -4.87 12.63 -1.99
C VAL A 65 -5.09 13.16 -0.56
N PHE A 66 -6.22 12.85 0.06
CA PHE A 66 -6.53 13.32 1.42
C PHE A 66 -6.11 12.29 2.48
N PRO A 67 -5.59 12.74 3.64
CA PRO A 67 -5.35 11.89 4.79
C PRO A 67 -6.61 11.11 5.19
N ILE A 68 -6.40 10.00 5.89
CA ILE A 68 -7.47 9.07 6.30
C ILE A 68 -8.56 9.72 7.15
N ALA A 69 -8.21 10.80 7.85
CA ALA A 69 -9.11 11.58 8.67
C ALA A 69 -8.93 13.07 8.38
N ASP A 70 -10.05 13.78 8.40
CA ASP A 70 -10.10 15.23 8.44
C ASP A 70 -10.87 15.69 9.70
N ALA A 71 -10.88 16.99 9.99
CA ALA A 71 -11.53 17.52 11.17
C ALA A 71 -13.03 17.16 11.29
N SER A 72 -13.71 16.88 10.17
CA SER A 72 -15.11 16.49 10.16
C SER A 72 -15.38 15.11 10.78
N ILE A 73 -14.33 14.26 10.89
CA ILE A 73 -14.45 12.93 11.50
C ILE A 73 -14.85 13.05 12.98
N LEU A 74 -14.37 14.09 13.67
CA LEU A 74 -14.65 14.28 15.10
C LEU A 74 -16.16 14.35 15.40
N MET A 75 -16.94 14.97 14.52
CA MET A 75 -18.39 15.07 14.67
C MET A 75 -19.10 13.73 14.37
N ARG A 76 -18.52 12.91 13.50
CA ARG A 76 -19.10 11.63 13.05
C ARG A 76 -18.61 10.44 13.87
N LEU A 77 -17.48 10.59 14.58
CA LEU A 77 -16.83 9.52 15.30
C LEU A 77 -17.71 8.82 16.33
N PRO A 78 -18.48 9.53 17.20
CA PRO A 78 -19.35 8.86 18.18
C PRO A 78 -20.36 7.91 17.51
N ARG A 79 -21.01 8.35 16.44
CA ARG A 79 -21.98 7.53 15.70
C ARG A 79 -21.34 6.34 15.02
N MET A 80 -20.11 6.52 14.49
CA MET A 80 -19.38 5.44 13.81
C MET A 80 -18.91 4.35 14.78
N LEU A 81 -18.56 4.72 16.02
CA LEU A 81 -18.09 3.78 17.04
C LEU A 81 -19.23 2.99 17.70
N LEU A 82 -20.45 3.52 17.69
CA LEU A 82 -21.62 2.85 18.28
C LEU A 82 -22.14 1.68 17.41
N ASP A 83 -21.85 1.67 16.12
CA ASP A 83 -22.25 0.59 15.21
C ASP A 83 -21.18 -0.53 15.18
N PRO A 84 -21.44 -1.72 15.74
CA PRO A 84 -20.46 -2.83 15.76
C PRO A 84 -20.08 -3.34 14.37
N MET A 85 -20.97 -3.14 13.38
CA MET A 85 -20.76 -3.54 11.98
C MET A 85 -20.52 -2.34 11.05
N GLY A 86 -20.38 -1.15 11.62
CA GLY A 86 -20.11 0.09 10.91
C GLY A 86 -18.77 0.07 10.12
N PRO A 87 -18.56 1.05 9.25
CA PRO A 87 -17.36 1.13 8.41
C PRO A 87 -16.07 1.29 9.23
N LEU A 88 -16.17 1.81 10.45
CA LEU A 88 -15.07 1.95 11.40
C LEU A 88 -15.39 1.21 12.70
N ARG A 89 -14.48 0.35 13.14
CA ARG A 89 -14.57 -0.36 14.41
C ARG A 89 -13.31 -0.14 15.24
N LEU A 90 -13.50 0.11 16.53
CA LEU A 90 -12.43 0.14 17.53
C LEU A 90 -12.67 -1.01 18.53
N ASP A 91 -11.66 -1.89 18.67
CA ASP A 91 -11.65 -2.85 19.79
C ASP A 91 -11.20 -2.12 21.06
N TRP A 92 -12.09 -1.98 22.04
CA TRP A 92 -11.82 -1.27 23.28
C TRP A 92 -10.67 -1.86 24.09
N ARG A 93 -10.34 -3.14 23.90
CA ARG A 93 -9.19 -3.78 24.52
C ARG A 93 -7.88 -3.37 23.87
N HIS A 94 -7.91 -2.95 22.60
CA HIS A 94 -6.75 -2.41 21.89
C HIS A 94 -6.59 -0.90 22.14
N PHE A 95 -7.64 -0.18 22.46
CA PHE A 95 -7.66 1.29 22.59
C PHE A 95 -6.53 1.86 23.45
N PRO A 96 -6.19 1.31 24.66
CA PRO A 96 -5.08 1.85 25.46
C PRO A 96 -3.74 1.83 24.72
N LYS A 97 -3.50 0.81 23.87
CA LYS A 97 -2.29 0.71 23.04
C LYS A 97 -2.32 1.66 21.85
N ALA A 98 -3.50 1.89 21.29
CA ALA A 98 -3.71 2.79 20.15
C ALA A 98 -3.79 4.27 20.57
N LEU A 99 -3.93 4.60 21.85
CA LEU A 99 -4.09 5.97 22.35
C LEU A 99 -2.98 6.92 21.88
N PRO A 100 -1.67 6.56 21.91
CA PRO A 100 -0.62 7.44 21.38
C PRO A 100 -0.78 7.71 19.87
N TRP A 101 -1.29 6.75 19.12
CA TRP A 101 -1.59 6.92 17.70
C TRP A 101 -2.74 7.91 17.49
N PHE A 102 -3.85 7.76 18.24
CA PHE A 102 -5.00 8.67 18.15
C PHE A 102 -4.66 10.10 18.60
N THR A 103 -3.84 10.28 19.63
CA THR A 103 -3.41 11.63 20.04
C THR A 103 -2.59 12.33 18.96
N ARG A 104 -1.69 11.60 18.27
CA ARG A 104 -0.95 12.13 17.13
C ARG A 104 -1.85 12.38 15.92
N LEU A 105 -2.84 11.52 15.67
CA LEU A 105 -3.85 11.75 14.63
C LEU A 105 -4.58 13.09 14.88
N LEU A 106 -5.05 13.34 16.12
CA LEU A 106 -5.72 14.60 16.46
C LEU A 106 -4.83 15.82 16.23
N TRP A 107 -3.53 15.68 16.52
CA TRP A 107 -2.56 16.73 16.24
C TRP A 107 -2.43 17.01 14.74
N ASN A 108 -2.46 15.96 13.91
CA ASN A 108 -2.35 16.04 12.44
C ASN A 108 -3.62 16.56 11.76
N LEU A 109 -4.76 16.63 12.46
CA LEU A 109 -5.97 17.28 11.92
C LEU A 109 -5.88 18.81 11.84
N ARG A 110 -4.85 19.43 12.44
CA ARG A 110 -4.62 20.87 12.34
C ARG A 110 -4.22 21.23 10.91
N GLN A 111 -4.53 22.45 10.49
CA GLN A 111 -4.41 22.89 9.11
C GLN A 111 -3.02 22.64 8.50
N THR A 112 -1.95 23.07 9.16
CA THR A 112 -0.59 22.94 8.60
C THR A 112 -0.13 21.49 8.45
N PRO A 113 -0.18 20.62 9.48
CA PRO A 113 0.16 19.21 9.30
C PRO A 113 -0.72 18.50 8.28
N TYR A 114 -2.03 18.79 8.27
CA TYR A 114 -2.98 18.23 7.32
C TYR A 114 -2.59 18.58 5.88
N GLN A 115 -2.27 19.83 5.58
CA GLN A 115 -1.85 20.27 4.24
C GLN A 115 -0.51 19.65 3.83
N ALA A 116 0.43 19.50 4.75
CA ALA A 116 1.69 18.79 4.50
C ALA A 116 1.44 17.32 4.11
N SER A 117 0.52 16.65 4.82
CA SER A 117 0.12 15.28 4.49
C SER A 117 -0.55 15.19 3.11
N VAL A 118 -1.47 16.11 2.78
CA VAL A 118 -2.10 16.18 1.44
C VAL A 118 -1.04 16.31 0.35
N SER A 119 -0.08 17.23 0.52
CA SER A 119 0.99 17.46 -0.46
C SER A 119 1.87 16.22 -0.63
N GLY A 120 2.23 15.54 0.47
CA GLY A 120 3.04 14.33 0.41
C GLY A 120 2.30 13.17 -0.25
N ILE A 121 1.04 12.89 0.14
CA ILE A 121 0.26 11.82 -0.50
C ILE A 121 0.12 12.10 -1.99
N ARG A 122 -0.21 13.34 -2.37
CA ARG A 122 -0.38 13.74 -3.76
C ARG A 122 0.89 13.49 -4.57
N ALA A 123 2.05 13.92 -4.07
CA ALA A 123 3.33 13.76 -4.77
C ALA A 123 3.63 12.29 -5.11
N LEU A 124 3.40 11.36 -4.17
CA LEU A 124 3.56 9.93 -4.44
C LEU A 124 2.51 9.41 -5.44
N ASN A 125 1.25 9.82 -5.30
CA ASN A 125 0.17 9.35 -6.16
C ASN A 125 0.33 9.81 -7.61
N GLU A 126 0.74 11.07 -7.84
CA GLU A 126 1.01 11.62 -9.17
C GLU A 126 2.13 10.83 -9.89
N ALA A 127 3.14 10.38 -9.18
CA ALA A 127 4.24 9.58 -9.74
C ALA A 127 3.89 8.10 -9.92
N SER A 128 2.84 7.59 -9.26
CA SER A 128 2.60 6.16 -9.09
C SER A 128 2.31 5.41 -10.39
N LEU A 129 1.36 5.86 -11.23
CA LEU A 129 1.01 5.15 -12.46
C LEU A 129 2.19 5.12 -13.45
N GLY A 130 2.92 6.23 -13.57
CA GLY A 130 4.12 6.27 -14.41
C GLY A 130 5.19 5.27 -13.96
N ALA A 131 5.42 5.16 -12.64
CA ALA A 131 6.33 4.17 -12.08
C ALA A 131 5.84 2.73 -12.31
N TRP A 132 4.54 2.48 -12.14
CA TRP A 132 3.96 1.16 -12.41
C TRP A 132 4.06 0.74 -13.87
N ARG A 133 3.80 1.66 -14.83
CA ARG A 133 3.98 1.37 -16.27
C ARG A 133 5.41 0.92 -16.54
N ARG A 134 6.41 1.68 -16.07
CA ARG A 134 7.83 1.31 -16.23
C ARG A 134 8.17 -0.04 -15.61
N LEU A 135 7.69 -0.27 -14.38
CA LEU A 135 7.98 -1.51 -13.67
C LEU A 135 7.35 -2.72 -14.35
N LEU A 136 6.06 -2.64 -14.72
CA LEU A 136 5.35 -3.75 -15.36
C LEU A 136 5.82 -4.00 -16.79
N ASP A 137 6.12 -2.95 -17.56
CA ASP A 137 6.71 -3.09 -18.90
C ASP A 137 8.02 -3.89 -18.85
N SER A 138 8.83 -3.63 -17.84
CA SER A 138 10.13 -4.28 -17.65
C SER A 138 10.06 -5.78 -17.26
N VAL A 139 8.87 -6.31 -17.01
CA VAL A 139 8.63 -7.72 -16.63
C VAL A 139 7.51 -8.36 -17.47
N ASP A 140 7.20 -7.78 -18.64
CA ASP A 140 6.11 -8.21 -19.55
C ASP A 140 4.73 -8.29 -18.86
N GLY A 141 4.55 -7.51 -17.78
CA GLY A 141 3.38 -7.52 -16.91
C GLY A 141 2.35 -6.42 -17.17
N THR A 142 2.42 -5.67 -18.28
CA THR A 142 1.53 -4.53 -18.58
C THR A 142 0.06 -4.92 -18.60
N HIS A 143 -0.26 -6.15 -19.01
CA HIS A 143 -1.61 -6.71 -19.02
C HIS A 143 -2.25 -6.84 -17.62
N LEU A 144 -1.45 -6.78 -16.56
CA LEU A 144 -1.91 -6.86 -15.17
C LEU A 144 -2.48 -5.53 -14.64
N LEU A 145 -2.22 -4.42 -15.32
CA LEU A 145 -2.74 -3.08 -14.97
C LEU A 145 -3.76 -2.62 -16.00
N LYS A 146 -4.94 -2.22 -15.53
CA LYS A 146 -6.00 -1.58 -16.31
C LYS A 146 -6.11 -0.13 -15.87
N GLU A 147 -6.01 0.80 -16.83
CA GLU A 147 -6.03 2.25 -16.58
C GLU A 147 -7.30 2.89 -17.15
N ASP A 148 -8.43 2.21 -17.01
CA ASP A 148 -9.73 2.60 -17.58
C ASP A 148 -10.52 3.55 -16.66
N GLY A 149 -9.88 4.09 -15.62
CA GLY A 149 -10.50 4.96 -14.62
C GLY A 149 -11.25 4.20 -13.54
N SER A 150 -11.98 4.95 -12.73
CA SER A 150 -12.86 4.41 -11.68
C SER A 150 -14.00 5.36 -11.35
N PHE A 151 -15.06 4.85 -10.73
CA PHE A 151 -16.20 5.64 -10.29
C PHE A 151 -16.32 5.70 -8.76
N LEU A 152 -16.72 6.87 -8.26
CA LEU A 152 -17.34 7.03 -6.95
C LEU A 152 -18.82 7.37 -7.18
N VAL A 153 -19.72 6.44 -6.87
CA VAL A 153 -21.15 6.59 -7.15
C VAL A 153 -21.94 6.94 -5.90
N TYR A 154 -23.09 7.61 -6.08
CA TYR A 154 -24.04 7.90 -5.03
C TYR A 154 -25.47 7.50 -5.43
N GLU A 155 -26.27 7.16 -4.40
CA GLU A 155 -27.65 6.68 -4.54
C GLU A 155 -28.69 7.70 -4.04
N ARG A 156 -28.34 8.52 -3.04
CA ARG A 156 -29.27 9.42 -2.37
C ARG A 156 -29.19 10.83 -2.92
N GLU A 157 -30.33 11.46 -3.12
CA GLU A 157 -30.39 12.84 -3.61
C GLU A 157 -29.66 13.84 -2.71
N ASN A 158 -29.77 13.64 -1.38
CA ASN A 158 -29.07 14.49 -0.42
C ASN A 158 -27.54 14.31 -0.42
N SER A 159 -26.99 13.31 -1.11
CA SER A 159 -25.55 13.13 -1.32
C SER A 159 -24.97 14.01 -2.42
N PHE A 160 -25.82 14.62 -3.27
CA PHE A 160 -25.38 15.42 -4.40
C PHE A 160 -24.47 16.60 -3.98
N ALA A 161 -24.90 17.37 -2.97
CA ALA A 161 -24.11 18.48 -2.45
C ALA A 161 -22.76 18.03 -1.90
N ALA A 162 -22.69 16.86 -1.24
CA ALA A 162 -21.44 16.29 -0.73
C ALA A 162 -20.49 15.88 -1.87
N ILE A 163 -21.04 15.31 -2.95
CA ILE A 163 -20.28 14.94 -4.15
C ILE A 163 -19.71 16.17 -4.84
N GLN A 164 -20.49 17.23 -5.01
CA GLN A 164 -20.00 18.48 -5.59
C GLN A 164 -18.90 19.12 -4.76
N ALA A 165 -19.06 19.15 -3.43
CA ALA A 165 -18.03 19.67 -2.52
C ALA A 165 -16.75 18.83 -2.60
N LEU A 166 -16.87 17.51 -2.70
CA LEU A 166 -15.72 16.61 -2.86
C LEU A 166 -15.03 16.85 -4.20
N GLN A 167 -15.78 16.96 -5.31
CA GLN A 167 -15.24 17.28 -6.62
C GLN A 167 -14.41 18.57 -6.60
N ALA A 168 -14.97 19.64 -6.04
CA ALA A 168 -14.29 20.93 -5.93
C ALA A 168 -12.98 20.81 -5.11
N ARG A 169 -13.01 20.07 -4.00
CA ARG A 169 -11.83 19.83 -3.16
C ARG A 169 -10.75 19.03 -3.90
N MET A 170 -11.13 17.99 -4.66
CA MET A 170 -10.21 17.17 -5.43
C MET A 170 -9.60 17.96 -6.60
N ALA A 171 -10.43 18.70 -7.35
CA ALA A 171 -9.98 19.56 -8.44
C ALA A 171 -8.98 20.64 -7.94
N ALA A 172 -9.22 21.21 -6.75
CA ALA A 172 -8.30 22.16 -6.12
C ALA A 172 -6.94 21.54 -5.77
N GLN A 173 -6.84 20.21 -5.68
CA GLN A 173 -5.59 19.48 -5.50
C GLN A 173 -4.99 18.98 -6.83
N GLY A 174 -5.57 19.35 -7.98
CA GLY A 174 -5.10 18.93 -9.30
C GLY A 174 -5.55 17.50 -9.69
N VAL A 175 -6.44 16.88 -8.92
CA VAL A 175 -6.98 15.55 -9.27
C VAL A 175 -7.91 15.69 -10.47
N ALA A 176 -7.66 14.92 -11.54
CA ALA A 176 -8.55 14.81 -12.67
C ALA A 176 -9.85 14.13 -12.24
N VAL A 177 -10.97 14.86 -12.29
CA VAL A 177 -12.26 14.39 -11.79
C VAL A 177 -13.41 14.99 -12.59
N GLU A 178 -14.35 14.15 -13.01
CA GLU A 178 -15.52 14.50 -13.80
C GLU A 178 -16.81 14.12 -13.08
N SER A 179 -17.84 14.95 -13.16
CA SER A 179 -19.17 14.62 -12.63
C SER A 179 -20.00 13.94 -13.71
N TRP A 180 -20.54 12.76 -13.40
CA TRP A 180 -21.32 11.95 -14.33
C TRP A 180 -22.72 11.68 -13.78
N GLN A 181 -23.71 11.71 -14.68
CA GLN A 181 -25.10 11.32 -14.40
C GLN A 181 -25.23 9.79 -14.33
N GLY A 182 -26.22 9.29 -13.57
CA GLY A 182 -26.42 7.85 -13.40
C GLY A 182 -26.67 7.06 -14.70
N ASN A 183 -27.32 7.68 -15.71
CA ASN A 183 -27.50 7.06 -17.04
C ASN A 183 -26.14 6.89 -17.75
N ALA A 184 -25.30 7.92 -17.79
CA ALA A 184 -23.99 7.85 -18.41
C ALA A 184 -23.07 6.83 -17.72
N ILE A 185 -23.15 6.72 -16.38
CA ILE A 185 -22.43 5.68 -15.64
C ILE A 185 -22.91 4.29 -16.05
N ARG A 186 -24.23 4.08 -16.23
CA ARG A 186 -24.80 2.80 -16.67
C ARG A 186 -24.51 2.46 -18.13
N ASP A 187 -24.23 3.45 -18.98
CA ASP A 187 -23.76 3.20 -20.35
C ASP A 187 -22.38 2.50 -20.32
N VAL A 188 -21.52 2.83 -19.34
CA VAL A 188 -20.21 2.17 -19.13
C VAL A 188 -20.35 0.91 -18.28
N ALA A 189 -21.13 0.95 -17.21
CA ALA A 189 -21.32 -0.16 -16.25
C ALA A 189 -22.80 -0.61 -16.22
N PRO A 190 -23.29 -1.31 -17.26
CA PRO A 190 -24.72 -1.56 -17.50
C PRO A 190 -25.38 -2.48 -16.45
N GLN A 191 -24.60 -3.15 -15.63
CA GLN A 191 -25.09 -4.01 -14.55
C GLN A 191 -25.48 -3.22 -13.29
N LEU A 192 -25.07 -1.95 -13.17
CA LEU A 192 -25.45 -1.11 -12.03
C LEU A 192 -26.95 -0.79 -12.05
N ALA A 193 -27.56 -0.75 -10.87
CA ALA A 193 -28.99 -0.49 -10.71
C ALA A 193 -29.34 0.97 -11.02
N GLU A 194 -30.64 1.21 -11.31
CA GLU A 194 -31.18 2.54 -11.55
C GLU A 194 -31.16 3.44 -10.30
N THR A 195 -30.99 2.85 -9.12
CA THR A 195 -30.78 3.58 -7.86
C THR A 195 -29.52 4.44 -7.87
N ILE A 196 -28.54 4.15 -8.73
CA ILE A 196 -27.36 4.99 -8.93
C ILE A 196 -27.75 6.27 -9.66
N ARG A 197 -27.75 7.39 -8.94
CA ARG A 197 -28.16 8.72 -9.44
C ARG A 197 -27.07 9.46 -10.20
N GLY A 198 -25.81 9.20 -9.83
CA GLY A 198 -24.64 9.84 -10.44
C GLY A 198 -23.38 9.52 -9.68
N GLY A 199 -22.30 10.20 -10.00
CA GLY A 199 -21.01 9.98 -9.37
C GLY A 199 -19.91 10.88 -9.92
N LEU A 200 -18.70 10.61 -9.43
CA LEU A 200 -17.45 11.16 -9.95
C LEU A 200 -16.71 10.08 -10.73
N PHE A 201 -16.22 10.42 -11.89
CA PHE A 201 -15.29 9.61 -12.66
C PHE A 201 -13.88 10.15 -12.49
N PHE A 202 -12.93 9.25 -12.29
CA PHE A 202 -11.51 9.55 -12.13
C PHE A 202 -10.71 8.91 -13.26
N PRO A 203 -10.46 9.64 -14.36
CA PRO A 203 -9.83 9.08 -15.56
C PRO A 203 -8.37 8.67 -15.35
N ALA A 204 -7.67 9.30 -14.39
CA ALA A 204 -6.27 9.02 -14.10
C ALA A 204 -6.08 7.96 -12.99
N THR A 205 -7.02 7.01 -12.89
CA THR A 205 -6.97 5.86 -11.97
C THR A 205 -7.07 4.56 -12.75
N GLY A 206 -7.04 3.45 -12.02
CA GLY A 206 -7.19 2.14 -12.63
C GLY A 206 -7.28 1.03 -11.57
N HIS A 207 -7.01 -0.17 -12.00
CA HIS A 207 -6.93 -1.30 -11.09
C HIS A 207 -5.97 -2.37 -11.63
N VAL A 208 -5.37 -3.15 -10.74
CA VAL A 208 -4.69 -4.37 -11.14
C VAL A 208 -5.71 -5.51 -11.17
N VAL A 209 -5.61 -6.35 -12.18
CA VAL A 209 -6.54 -7.47 -12.39
C VAL A 209 -6.41 -8.57 -11.34
N ASN A 210 -5.27 -8.66 -10.66
CA ASN A 210 -5.01 -9.49 -9.49
C ASN A 210 -3.75 -9.03 -8.78
N PRO A 211 -3.84 -8.51 -7.53
CA PRO A 211 -2.67 -8.06 -6.77
C PRO A 211 -1.62 -9.16 -6.53
N PHE A 212 -2.04 -10.42 -6.36
CA PHE A 212 -1.11 -11.52 -6.19
C PHE A 212 -0.32 -11.79 -7.47
N SER A 213 -0.98 -11.79 -8.63
CA SER A 213 -0.31 -11.99 -9.92
C SER A 213 0.74 -10.90 -10.21
N VAL A 214 0.50 -9.66 -9.76
CA VAL A 214 1.49 -8.59 -9.85
C VAL A 214 2.73 -8.93 -9.01
N VAL A 215 2.54 -9.33 -7.74
CA VAL A 215 3.67 -9.69 -6.87
C VAL A 215 4.39 -10.94 -7.38
N ASP A 216 3.67 -11.91 -7.93
CA ASP A 216 4.25 -13.12 -8.50
C ASP A 216 5.10 -12.82 -9.74
N ALA A 217 4.61 -11.99 -10.66
CA ALA A 217 5.37 -11.55 -11.83
C ALA A 217 6.68 -10.83 -11.43
N LEU A 218 6.60 -9.89 -10.48
CA LEU A 218 7.78 -9.20 -9.93
C LEU A 218 8.74 -10.16 -9.20
N THR A 219 8.22 -11.15 -8.47
CA THR A 219 9.01 -12.16 -7.77
C THR A 219 9.77 -13.05 -8.75
N ASN A 220 9.11 -13.48 -9.83
CA ASN A 220 9.72 -14.32 -10.85
C ASN A 220 10.82 -13.54 -11.60
N ALA A 221 10.58 -12.27 -11.93
CA ALA A 221 11.61 -11.41 -12.51
C ALA A 221 12.80 -11.21 -11.55
N ALA A 222 12.53 -10.94 -10.27
CA ALA A 222 13.58 -10.79 -9.27
C ALA A 222 14.44 -12.07 -9.12
N LYS A 223 13.82 -13.25 -9.13
CA LYS A 223 14.53 -14.54 -9.14
C LYS A 223 15.40 -14.72 -10.38
N ALA A 224 14.87 -14.36 -11.56
CA ALA A 224 15.63 -14.43 -12.81
C ALA A 224 16.85 -13.52 -12.79
N GLU A 225 16.80 -12.41 -12.05
CA GLU A 225 17.93 -11.49 -11.84
C GLU A 225 18.82 -11.87 -10.63
N GLY A 226 18.66 -13.08 -10.07
CA GLY A 226 19.52 -13.62 -9.03
C GLY A 226 19.19 -13.19 -7.60
N VAL A 227 18.01 -12.61 -7.36
CA VAL A 227 17.52 -12.32 -5.99
C VAL A 227 17.26 -13.62 -5.24
N GLU A 228 17.87 -13.77 -4.07
CA GLU A 228 17.69 -14.93 -3.20
C GLU A 228 16.47 -14.75 -2.29
N PHE A 229 15.63 -15.78 -2.15
CA PHE A 229 14.46 -15.78 -1.28
C PHE A 229 14.58 -16.78 -0.15
N HIS A 230 14.44 -16.31 1.09
CA HIS A 230 14.50 -17.12 2.30
C HIS A 230 13.20 -17.02 3.09
N GLN A 231 12.57 -18.16 3.33
CA GLN A 231 11.38 -18.19 4.19
C GLN A 231 11.80 -18.33 5.66
N ASP A 232 11.92 -17.19 6.34
CA ASP A 232 12.24 -17.09 7.76
C ASP A 232 11.64 -15.82 8.37
N GLU A 233 11.57 -15.72 9.69
CA GLU A 233 11.11 -14.55 10.41
C GLU A 233 12.29 -13.80 11.03
N VAL A 234 12.47 -12.53 10.68
CA VAL A 234 13.44 -11.65 11.33
C VAL A 234 12.85 -11.18 12.65
N LEU A 235 13.50 -11.51 13.76
CA LEU A 235 13.05 -11.22 15.11
C LEU A 235 13.61 -9.90 15.65
N SER A 236 14.87 -9.59 15.33
CA SER A 236 15.57 -8.36 15.75
C SER A 236 16.74 -8.06 14.83
N GLY A 237 17.31 -6.86 14.96
CA GLY A 237 18.48 -6.44 14.19
C GLY A 237 19.38 -5.52 15.00
N GLU A 238 20.69 -5.56 14.69
CA GLU A 238 21.72 -4.72 15.31
C GLU A 238 22.62 -4.14 14.23
N VAL A 239 22.85 -2.82 14.32
CA VAL A 239 23.71 -2.08 13.38
C VAL A 239 25.13 -1.99 13.94
N HIS A 240 26.10 -2.35 13.11
CA HIS A 240 27.53 -2.29 13.43
C HIS A 240 28.27 -1.36 12.46
N SER A 241 29.54 -1.14 12.72
CA SER A 241 30.41 -0.33 11.83
C SER A 241 30.43 -0.87 10.39
N ARG A 242 30.41 -2.20 10.22
CA ARG A 242 30.57 -2.89 8.92
C ARG A 242 29.24 -3.35 8.29
N GLY A 243 28.08 -3.04 8.86
CA GLY A 243 26.79 -3.49 8.34
C GLY A 243 25.77 -3.78 9.43
N VAL A 244 24.87 -4.71 9.17
CA VAL A 244 23.74 -5.08 10.04
C VAL A 244 23.76 -6.58 10.27
N THR A 245 23.52 -7.00 11.52
CA THR A 245 23.28 -8.39 11.88
C THR A 245 21.80 -8.59 12.23
N LEU A 246 21.15 -9.53 11.55
CA LEU A 246 19.76 -9.90 11.78
C LEU A 246 19.68 -11.22 12.52
N LYS A 247 18.90 -11.28 13.59
CA LYS A 247 18.51 -12.51 14.27
C LYS A 247 17.22 -13.02 13.67
N THR A 248 17.21 -14.30 13.27
CA THR A 248 16.05 -14.94 12.65
C THR A 248 15.53 -16.09 13.52
N ALA A 249 14.32 -16.55 13.23
CA ALA A 249 13.67 -17.59 14.02
C ALA A 249 14.25 -18.99 13.78
N ARG A 250 14.71 -19.28 12.56
CA ARG A 250 15.11 -20.63 12.12
C ARG A 250 16.58 -20.72 11.71
N SER A 251 17.13 -19.66 11.16
CA SER A 251 18.48 -19.63 10.60
C SER A 251 19.50 -19.11 11.61
N ARG A 252 20.81 -19.28 11.29
CA ARG A 252 21.88 -18.56 11.98
C ARG A 252 21.76 -17.07 11.72
N PRO A 253 22.35 -16.20 12.59
CA PRO A 253 22.36 -14.76 12.34
C PRO A 253 22.83 -14.44 10.91
N ILE A 254 22.11 -13.55 10.26
CA ILE A 254 22.37 -13.11 8.89
C ILE A 254 23.08 -11.77 8.94
N HIS A 255 24.21 -11.67 8.23
CA HIS A 255 24.96 -10.43 8.08
C HIS A 255 24.67 -9.83 6.69
N ALA A 256 24.44 -8.52 6.64
CA ALA A 256 24.24 -7.76 5.42
C ALA A 256 24.97 -6.41 5.51
N ASP A 257 25.41 -5.86 4.36
CA ASP A 257 25.98 -4.52 4.36
C ASP A 257 24.92 -3.46 4.60
N LYS A 258 23.71 -3.69 4.03
CA LYS A 258 22.52 -2.87 4.24
C LYS A 258 21.27 -3.74 4.43
N VAL A 259 20.26 -3.16 5.06
CA VAL A 259 18.93 -3.78 5.19
C VAL A 259 17.85 -2.83 4.69
N LEU A 260 16.77 -3.39 4.12
CA LEU A 260 15.53 -2.66 3.85
C LEU A 260 14.41 -3.25 4.71
N VAL A 261 13.80 -2.43 5.56
CA VAL A 261 12.62 -2.83 6.35
C VAL A 261 11.36 -2.50 5.54
N ALA A 262 10.67 -3.53 5.04
CA ALA A 262 9.45 -3.47 4.24
C ALA A 262 8.35 -4.42 4.78
N CYS A 263 8.28 -4.57 6.12
CA CYS A 263 7.42 -5.56 6.81
C CYS A 263 5.97 -5.07 7.00
N GLY A 264 5.54 -4.02 6.32
CA GLY A 264 4.18 -3.47 6.45
C GLY A 264 3.85 -3.11 7.91
N ALA A 265 2.73 -3.63 8.43
CA ALA A 265 2.28 -3.36 9.79
C ALA A 265 3.21 -3.93 10.90
N HIS A 266 4.14 -4.79 10.55
CA HIS A 266 5.11 -5.38 11.47
C HIS A 266 6.46 -4.62 11.52
N SER A 267 6.60 -3.47 10.84
CA SER A 267 7.88 -2.77 10.70
C SER A 267 8.35 -2.06 11.97
N ALA A 268 7.46 -1.61 12.85
CA ALA A 268 7.80 -0.72 13.96
C ALA A 268 8.81 -1.30 14.97
N PRO A 269 8.70 -2.56 15.44
CA PRO A 269 9.67 -3.12 16.39
C PRO A 269 11.08 -3.17 15.80
N LEU A 270 11.22 -3.69 14.58
CA LEU A 270 12.51 -3.81 13.91
C LEU A 270 13.11 -2.44 13.58
N THR A 271 12.29 -1.45 13.21
CA THR A 271 12.75 -0.06 13.03
C THR A 271 13.31 0.51 14.33
N ALA A 272 12.65 0.27 15.47
CA ALA A 272 13.13 0.73 16.76
C ALA A 272 14.46 0.04 17.16
N ASP A 273 14.60 -1.25 16.91
CA ASP A 273 15.86 -1.99 17.17
C ASP A 273 17.02 -1.43 16.34
N LEU A 274 16.78 -1.17 15.06
CA LEU A 274 17.82 -0.74 14.11
C LEU A 274 18.18 0.74 14.20
N THR A 275 17.22 1.59 14.58
CA THR A 275 17.41 3.06 14.51
C THR A 275 17.31 3.79 15.86
N GLY A 276 16.77 3.12 16.88
CA GLY A 276 16.43 3.73 18.17
C GLY A 276 15.14 4.57 18.15
N ILE A 277 14.52 4.77 16.97
CA ILE A 277 13.33 5.62 16.82
C ILE A 277 12.06 4.76 16.88
N LYS A 278 11.15 5.12 17.78
CA LYS A 278 9.84 4.47 17.93
C LYS A 278 8.82 5.10 17.00
N VAL A 279 8.42 4.37 15.97
CA VAL A 279 7.40 4.81 15.03
C VAL A 279 6.00 4.50 15.56
N PRO A 280 5.06 5.46 15.56
CA PRO A 280 3.68 5.24 15.99
C PRO A 280 2.88 4.51 14.90
N LEU A 281 3.27 3.29 14.59
CA LEU A 281 2.62 2.45 13.59
C LEU A 281 1.55 1.60 14.27
N ASP A 282 0.32 1.71 13.82
CA ASP A 282 -0.78 0.80 14.18
C ASP A 282 -1.29 0.09 12.91
N THR A 283 -2.29 -0.74 13.07
CA THR A 283 -2.89 -1.44 11.94
C THR A 283 -4.38 -1.18 11.82
N GLU A 284 -4.78 -0.86 10.62
CA GLU A 284 -6.17 -0.85 10.19
C GLU A 284 -6.44 -2.17 9.48
N ARG A 285 -7.20 -3.05 10.13
CA ARG A 285 -7.64 -4.29 9.50
C ARG A 285 -8.66 -3.97 8.42
N GLY A 286 -8.33 -4.35 7.19
CA GLY A 286 -9.22 -4.29 6.04
C GLY A 286 -9.75 -5.66 5.72
N TYR A 287 -11.00 -5.71 5.27
CA TYR A 287 -11.65 -6.96 4.89
C TYR A 287 -12.06 -6.92 3.42
N HIS A 288 -12.02 -8.06 2.76
CA HIS A 288 -12.65 -8.23 1.46
C HIS A 288 -13.44 -9.53 1.38
N LEU A 289 -14.38 -9.55 0.45
CA LEU A 289 -15.08 -10.74 0.01
C LEU A 289 -14.83 -10.89 -1.49
N MET A 290 -14.27 -12.02 -1.90
CA MET A 290 -14.10 -12.37 -3.29
C MET A 290 -15.30 -13.16 -3.78
N LEU A 291 -15.88 -12.76 -4.90
CA LEU A 291 -17.05 -13.38 -5.53
C LEU A 291 -16.64 -14.00 -6.87
N PRO A 292 -16.22 -15.27 -6.91
CA PRO A 292 -15.65 -15.86 -8.12
C PRO A 292 -16.65 -16.06 -9.25
N ARG A 293 -17.96 -16.09 -8.94
CA ARG A 293 -19.02 -16.23 -9.95
C ARG A 293 -19.45 -14.91 -10.59
N GLU A 294 -18.89 -13.79 -10.14
CA GLU A 294 -19.21 -12.44 -10.63
C GLU A 294 -18.10 -11.89 -11.54
N GLN A 295 -17.66 -12.71 -12.49
CA GLN A 295 -16.72 -12.29 -13.54
C GLN A 295 -17.40 -11.27 -14.46
N GLU A 296 -16.61 -10.31 -14.95
CA GLU A 296 -17.07 -9.28 -15.90
C GLU A 296 -18.29 -8.46 -15.42
N ARG A 297 -18.57 -8.49 -14.10
CA ARG A 297 -19.71 -7.77 -13.52
C ARG A 297 -19.58 -6.26 -13.62
N LEU A 298 -18.37 -5.75 -13.56
CA LEU A 298 -18.01 -4.34 -13.73
C LEU A 298 -16.83 -4.22 -14.69
N PRO A 299 -16.78 -3.19 -15.54
CA PRO A 299 -15.63 -2.93 -16.40
C PRO A 299 -14.49 -2.22 -15.65
N VAL A 300 -14.82 -1.40 -14.65
CA VAL A 300 -13.89 -0.59 -13.85
C VAL A 300 -14.24 -0.69 -12.38
N ALA A 301 -13.33 -0.25 -11.51
CA ALA A 301 -13.59 -0.18 -10.08
C ALA A 301 -14.68 0.85 -9.76
N VAL A 302 -15.61 0.48 -8.87
CA VAL A 302 -16.73 1.33 -8.45
C VAL A 302 -16.77 1.40 -6.92
N THR A 303 -16.70 2.60 -6.37
CA THR A 303 -16.84 2.88 -4.93
C THR A 303 -18.22 3.44 -4.64
N SER A 304 -18.93 2.94 -3.62
CA SER A 304 -20.16 3.54 -3.13
C SER A 304 -19.87 4.55 -2.03
N LEU A 305 -20.33 5.79 -2.22
CA LEU A 305 -20.16 6.89 -1.27
C LEU A 305 -20.86 6.60 0.06
N GLU A 306 -22.13 6.20 0.00
CA GLU A 306 -22.94 5.98 1.20
C GLU A 306 -22.54 4.71 1.95
N ARG A 307 -22.19 3.66 1.22
CA ARG A 307 -21.91 2.33 1.76
C ARG A 307 -20.45 2.12 2.10
N ARG A 308 -19.56 3.00 1.63
CA ARG A 308 -18.12 3.09 1.97
C ARG A 308 -17.35 1.80 1.73
N PHE A 309 -17.53 1.20 0.57
CA PHE A 309 -16.75 0.07 0.09
C PHE A 309 -16.54 0.18 -1.42
N ILE A 310 -15.52 -0.49 -1.90
CA ILE A 310 -15.15 -0.55 -3.31
C ILE A 310 -15.45 -1.94 -3.87
N MET A 311 -15.86 -1.98 -5.12
CA MET A 311 -16.08 -3.18 -5.94
C MET A 311 -15.10 -3.11 -7.10
N THR A 312 -14.15 -4.05 -7.15
CA THR A 312 -13.10 -4.06 -8.16
C THR A 312 -13.21 -5.34 -9.00
N PRO A 313 -13.32 -5.23 -10.34
CA PRO A 313 -13.24 -6.39 -11.22
C PRO A 313 -11.84 -7.02 -11.15
N MET A 314 -11.82 -8.33 -10.96
CA MET A 314 -10.60 -9.14 -10.90
C MET A 314 -10.68 -10.27 -11.92
N THR A 315 -9.55 -10.82 -12.30
CA THR A 315 -9.51 -12.05 -13.14
C THR A 315 -10.29 -13.20 -12.50
N GLU A 316 -10.31 -13.26 -11.17
CA GLU A 316 -10.97 -14.31 -10.37
C GLU A 316 -12.46 -14.04 -10.10
N GLY A 317 -13.02 -12.90 -10.50
CA GLY A 317 -14.38 -12.49 -10.22
C GLY A 317 -14.49 -11.03 -9.77
N LEU A 318 -15.42 -10.72 -8.86
CA LEU A 318 -15.60 -9.38 -8.31
C LEU A 318 -15.12 -9.33 -6.85
N ARG A 319 -14.21 -8.42 -6.53
CA ARG A 319 -13.75 -8.20 -5.16
C ARG A 319 -14.49 -7.05 -4.51
N LEU A 320 -15.20 -7.34 -3.42
CA LEU A 320 -15.78 -6.33 -2.54
C LEU A 320 -14.79 -6.04 -1.42
N ALA A 321 -14.30 -4.81 -1.30
CA ALA A 321 -13.31 -4.46 -0.28
C ALA A 321 -13.71 -3.20 0.49
N GLY A 322 -13.47 -3.21 1.80
CA GLY A 322 -13.84 -2.07 2.63
C GLY A 322 -13.59 -2.32 4.11
N THR A 323 -14.24 -1.52 4.93
CA THR A 323 -14.22 -1.54 6.40
C THR A 323 -12.84 -1.29 7.00
N VAL A 324 -12.82 -0.72 8.19
CA VAL A 324 -11.64 -0.46 8.99
C VAL A 324 -11.89 -0.95 10.41
N GLU A 325 -10.96 -1.76 10.95
CA GLU A 325 -11.02 -2.20 12.33
C GLU A 325 -9.67 -1.99 13.01
N PHE A 326 -9.66 -1.21 14.09
CA PHE A 326 -8.51 -1.05 14.98
C PHE A 326 -8.58 -2.08 16.10
N ALA A 327 -7.87 -3.20 15.94
CA ALA A 327 -7.83 -4.31 16.89
C ALA A 327 -6.41 -4.91 17.05
N GLY A 328 -5.38 -4.19 16.58
CA GLY A 328 -3.98 -4.62 16.62
C GLY A 328 -3.70 -5.89 15.81
N LEU A 329 -2.49 -6.44 15.94
CA LEU A 329 -2.01 -7.54 15.10
C LEU A 329 -2.44 -8.94 15.59
N HIS A 330 -2.76 -9.11 16.88
CA HIS A 330 -2.86 -10.45 17.51
C HIS A 330 -4.29 -10.94 17.75
N ARG A 331 -5.31 -10.07 17.61
CA ARG A 331 -6.71 -10.48 17.79
C ARG A 331 -7.14 -11.37 16.62
N PRO A 332 -8.00 -12.39 16.84
CA PRO A 332 -8.57 -13.13 15.71
C PRO A 332 -9.41 -12.22 14.81
N PRO A 333 -9.44 -12.48 13.50
CA PRO A 333 -10.24 -11.68 12.57
C PRO A 333 -11.75 -11.94 12.76
N ASN A 334 -12.55 -10.91 12.52
CA ASN A 334 -13.99 -11.04 12.45
C ASN A 334 -14.46 -11.15 11.00
N MET A 335 -14.49 -12.36 10.45
CA MET A 335 -14.84 -12.58 9.03
C MET A 335 -16.29 -12.19 8.67
N GLN A 336 -17.19 -12.00 9.64
CA GLN A 336 -18.53 -11.44 9.36
C GLN A 336 -18.46 -10.04 8.74
N ARG A 337 -17.37 -9.31 8.95
CA ARG A 337 -17.14 -8.00 8.33
C ARG A 337 -16.89 -8.12 6.81
N ALA A 338 -16.28 -9.20 6.35
CA ALA A 338 -16.18 -9.48 4.92
C ALA A 338 -17.57 -9.80 4.33
N TRP A 339 -18.35 -10.63 4.99
CA TRP A 339 -19.73 -10.94 4.59
C TRP A 339 -20.68 -9.74 4.64
N GLN A 340 -20.39 -8.75 5.51
CA GLN A 340 -21.12 -7.48 5.52
C GLN A 340 -21.04 -6.74 4.19
N LEU A 341 -19.91 -6.86 3.46
CA LEU A 341 -19.73 -6.22 2.16
C LEU A 341 -20.74 -6.73 1.13
N HIS A 342 -21.04 -8.03 1.14
CA HIS A 342 -22.11 -8.60 0.31
C HIS A 342 -23.50 -8.07 0.71
N ARG A 343 -23.80 -7.93 2.01
CA ARG A 343 -25.05 -7.27 2.43
C ARG A 343 -25.11 -5.82 1.98
N LEU A 344 -24.00 -5.10 2.05
CA LEU A 344 -23.88 -3.72 1.58
C LEU A 344 -24.00 -3.60 0.05
N SER A 345 -23.75 -4.64 -0.74
CA SER A 345 -23.90 -4.60 -2.20
C SER A 345 -25.34 -4.78 -2.67
N GLN A 346 -26.27 -5.20 -1.80
CA GLN A 346 -27.66 -5.45 -2.18
C GLN A 346 -28.34 -4.18 -2.74
N GLY A 347 -28.93 -4.30 -3.93
CA GLY A 347 -29.61 -3.20 -4.62
C GLY A 347 -28.68 -2.23 -5.38
N LEU A 348 -27.35 -2.46 -5.38
CA LEU A 348 -26.43 -1.69 -6.23
C LEU A 348 -26.38 -2.22 -7.67
N PHE A 349 -26.83 -3.44 -7.91
CA PHE A 349 -26.87 -4.09 -9.21
C PHE A 349 -28.31 -4.42 -9.62
N LYS A 350 -28.55 -4.52 -10.92
CA LYS A 350 -29.85 -4.93 -11.49
C LYS A 350 -30.27 -6.31 -11.01
N THR A 351 -29.30 -7.22 -10.84
CA THR A 351 -29.50 -8.54 -10.26
C THR A 351 -28.59 -8.72 -9.06
N PRO A 352 -29.04 -9.37 -7.97
CA PRO A 352 -28.20 -9.63 -6.81
C PRO A 352 -26.89 -10.34 -7.19
N LEU A 353 -25.84 -10.07 -6.43
CA LEU A 353 -24.56 -10.76 -6.60
C LEU A 353 -24.64 -12.19 -6.06
N ASP A 354 -24.09 -13.15 -6.81
CA ASP A 354 -23.95 -14.55 -6.38
C ASP A 354 -22.76 -14.67 -5.42
N ALA A 355 -23.05 -14.94 -4.15
CA ALA A 355 -22.03 -15.16 -3.13
C ALA A 355 -21.75 -16.65 -2.88
N SER A 356 -22.28 -17.55 -3.71
CA SER A 356 -21.87 -18.96 -3.67
C SER A 356 -20.38 -19.06 -4.03
N GLU A 357 -19.63 -19.86 -3.28
CA GLU A 357 -18.16 -19.97 -3.40
C GLU A 357 -17.37 -18.70 -2.99
N ALA A 358 -18.04 -17.70 -2.36
CA ALA A 358 -17.36 -16.51 -1.91
C ALA A 358 -16.32 -16.79 -0.83
N THR A 359 -15.17 -16.14 -0.92
CA THR A 359 -14.07 -16.31 0.02
C THR A 359 -13.77 -15.02 0.79
N PRO A 360 -13.90 -15.02 2.13
CA PRO A 360 -13.56 -13.88 2.96
C PRO A 360 -12.07 -13.82 3.29
N TRP A 361 -11.54 -12.61 3.37
CA TRP A 361 -10.15 -12.37 3.75
C TRP A 361 -10.00 -11.12 4.61
N MET A 362 -8.92 -11.08 5.42
CA MET A 362 -8.52 -9.93 6.22
C MET A 362 -7.03 -9.67 6.12
N GLY A 363 -6.64 -8.40 6.03
CA GLY A 363 -5.24 -7.97 6.06
C GLY A 363 -4.99 -6.75 6.93
N PHE A 364 -3.71 -6.57 7.26
CA PHE A 364 -3.21 -5.53 8.14
C PHE A 364 -2.67 -4.35 7.31
N ARG A 365 -3.42 -3.25 7.20
CA ARG A 365 -2.90 -2.01 6.60
C ARG A 365 -1.98 -1.33 7.59
N PRO A 366 -0.73 -0.99 7.22
CA PRO A 366 0.20 -0.27 8.09
C PRO A 366 -0.22 1.21 8.20
N SER A 367 -0.73 1.64 9.33
CA SER A 367 -1.32 2.96 9.52
C SER A 367 -0.45 3.87 10.35
N LEU A 368 -0.10 5.04 9.80
CA LEU A 368 0.60 6.12 10.49
C LEU A 368 -0.34 7.31 10.71
N PRO A 369 -0.24 8.03 11.84
CA PRO A 369 -1.22 9.03 12.21
C PRO A 369 -1.22 10.30 11.33
N ASP A 370 -0.17 10.50 10.55
CA ASP A 370 -0.04 11.58 9.55
C ASP A 370 -0.42 11.14 8.14
N SER A 371 -0.77 9.87 7.95
CA SER A 371 -1.11 9.27 6.65
C SER A 371 0.02 9.25 5.62
N LEU A 372 1.27 9.51 6.01
CA LEU A 372 2.44 9.44 5.14
C LEU A 372 3.25 8.19 5.42
N PRO A 373 3.79 7.49 4.40
CA PRO A 373 4.70 6.38 4.62
C PRO A 373 6.03 6.85 5.21
N VAL A 374 6.80 5.89 5.74
CA VAL A 374 8.23 6.08 5.98
C VAL A 374 8.98 5.57 4.76
N ILE A 375 9.68 6.46 4.07
CA ILE A 375 10.60 6.15 2.97
C ILE A 375 11.88 6.93 3.28
N ASP A 376 12.89 6.25 3.83
CA ASP A 376 14.07 6.93 4.36
C ASP A 376 15.30 6.03 4.38
N SER A 377 16.44 6.64 4.67
CA SER A 377 17.72 6.00 4.94
C SER A 377 18.28 6.48 6.27
N ALA A 378 18.60 5.56 7.16
CA ALA A 378 19.13 5.83 8.48
C ALA A 378 20.46 5.11 8.72
N GLN A 379 21.14 5.39 9.85
CA GLN A 379 22.37 4.72 10.27
C GLN A 379 23.46 4.75 9.19
N ASP A 380 23.77 5.96 8.69
CA ASP A 380 24.75 6.18 7.62
C ASP A 380 24.47 5.33 6.36
N GLY A 381 23.20 5.19 6.00
CA GLY A 381 22.77 4.46 4.80
C GLY A 381 22.73 2.94 4.94
N LYS A 382 22.93 2.38 6.15
CA LYS A 382 22.87 0.93 6.39
C LYS A 382 21.44 0.41 6.56
N VAL A 383 20.50 1.28 6.95
CA VAL A 383 19.10 0.93 7.17
C VAL A 383 18.22 1.73 6.24
N LEU A 384 17.61 1.07 5.27
CA LEU A 384 16.58 1.61 4.40
C LEU A 384 15.20 1.25 4.95
N LEU A 385 14.23 2.13 4.79
CA LEU A 385 12.89 1.99 5.36
C LEU A 385 11.83 2.26 4.27
N ALA A 386 10.86 1.35 4.13
CA ALA A 386 9.75 1.49 3.18
C ALA A 386 8.48 0.83 3.74
N PHE A 387 7.71 1.54 4.56
CA PHE A 387 6.48 1.03 5.17
C PHE A 387 5.50 2.14 5.56
N GLY A 388 4.30 1.77 5.99
CA GLY A 388 3.32 2.75 6.50
C GLY A 388 2.44 3.37 5.43
N HIS A 389 2.31 2.75 4.26
CA HIS A 389 1.56 3.27 3.11
C HIS A 389 0.03 3.15 3.22
N HIS A 390 -0.50 2.78 4.37
CA HIS A 390 -1.94 2.60 4.59
C HIS A 390 -2.59 1.68 3.55
N HIS A 391 -3.69 2.12 2.95
CA HIS A 391 -4.38 1.45 1.85
C HIS A 391 -3.77 1.78 0.48
N LEU A 392 -2.82 2.71 0.41
CA LEU A 392 -2.13 3.13 -0.82
C LEU A 392 -0.87 2.31 -1.14
N GLY A 393 -0.57 1.26 -0.35
CA GLY A 393 0.66 0.50 -0.52
C GLY A 393 0.81 -0.16 -1.88
N LEU A 394 -0.26 -0.62 -2.51
CA LEU A 394 -0.22 -1.10 -3.89
C LEU A 394 0.01 0.05 -4.86
N THR A 395 -0.77 1.12 -4.76
CA THR A 395 -0.65 2.30 -5.63
C THR A 395 0.78 2.83 -5.65
N GLN A 396 1.38 3.02 -4.47
CA GLN A 396 2.66 3.67 -4.29
C GLN A 396 3.89 2.73 -4.36
N ALA A 397 3.70 1.41 -4.57
CA ALA A 397 4.80 0.46 -4.47
C ALA A 397 5.92 0.70 -5.49
N ALA A 398 5.57 0.95 -6.75
CA ALA A 398 6.56 1.14 -7.80
C ALA A 398 7.39 2.42 -7.60
N VAL A 399 6.74 3.55 -7.28
CA VAL A 399 7.46 4.80 -7.00
C VAL A 399 8.30 4.70 -5.71
N THR A 400 7.83 3.98 -4.70
CA THR A 400 8.62 3.69 -3.50
C THR A 400 9.86 2.88 -3.83
N ALA A 401 9.76 1.89 -4.72
CA ALA A 401 10.92 1.11 -5.16
C ALA A 401 11.97 1.97 -5.87
N GLU A 402 11.55 2.91 -6.72
CA GLU A 402 12.44 3.87 -7.38
C GLU A 402 13.13 4.81 -6.36
N LEU A 403 12.39 5.28 -5.34
CA LEU A 403 12.94 6.10 -4.25
C LEU A 403 13.96 5.31 -3.40
N ILE A 404 13.65 4.07 -3.04
CA ILE A 404 14.56 3.18 -2.29
C ILE A 404 15.83 2.89 -3.09
N ALA A 405 15.70 2.62 -4.38
CA ALA A 405 16.84 2.42 -5.26
C ALA A 405 17.77 3.65 -5.30
N THR A 406 17.19 4.86 -5.34
CA THR A 406 17.95 6.11 -5.26
C THR A 406 18.62 6.28 -3.89
N LEU A 407 17.91 6.01 -2.79
CA LEU A 407 18.49 6.09 -1.44
C LEU A 407 19.63 5.10 -1.21
N ALA A 408 19.55 3.90 -1.78
CA ALA A 408 20.58 2.87 -1.64
C ALA A 408 21.93 3.29 -2.28
N THR A 409 21.89 4.12 -3.33
CA THR A 409 23.06 4.59 -4.06
C THR A 409 23.60 5.94 -3.57
N GLN A 410 22.93 6.62 -2.63
CA GLN A 410 23.44 7.87 -2.05
C GLN A 410 24.81 7.63 -1.41
N GLY A 411 25.81 8.37 -1.88
CA GLY A 411 27.22 8.21 -1.49
C GLY A 411 28.08 7.38 -2.47
N GLN A 412 27.50 6.71 -3.46
CA GLN A 412 28.19 6.19 -4.64
C GLN A 412 28.02 7.21 -5.78
N LYS A 413 28.98 7.26 -6.74
CA LYS A 413 28.87 8.18 -7.88
C LYS A 413 27.54 7.97 -8.58
N ALA A 414 26.60 8.90 -8.37
CA ALA A 414 25.27 8.84 -8.91
C ALA A 414 25.34 8.85 -10.45
N SER A 415 24.85 7.81 -11.08
CA SER A 415 24.30 7.92 -12.41
C SER A 415 23.05 8.80 -12.26
N SER A 416 23.06 9.97 -12.92
CA SER A 416 21.94 10.92 -12.85
C SER A 416 20.67 10.23 -13.35
N SER A 417 19.81 9.84 -12.43
CA SER A 417 18.46 9.39 -12.77
C SER A 417 17.70 10.56 -13.41
N ALA A 418 17.32 10.42 -14.66
CA ALA A 418 16.54 11.42 -15.38
C ALA A 418 15.07 11.49 -14.91
N LEU A 419 14.68 10.68 -13.92
CA LEU A 419 13.33 10.62 -13.38
C LEU A 419 13.10 11.73 -12.34
N ALA A 420 12.05 12.51 -12.53
CA ALA A 420 11.55 13.44 -11.53
C ALA A 420 10.83 12.67 -10.42
N LEU A 421 11.56 12.30 -9.37
CA LEU A 421 11.02 11.59 -8.21
C LEU A 421 10.46 12.58 -7.17
N PRO A 422 9.45 12.21 -6.38
CA PRO A 422 8.99 12.98 -5.25
C PRO A 422 10.11 13.31 -4.25
N GLU A 423 10.05 14.50 -3.65
CA GLU A 423 10.96 14.91 -2.59
C GLU A 423 10.76 14.03 -1.34
N LEU A 424 11.85 13.60 -0.72
CA LEU A 424 11.82 12.66 0.41
C LEU A 424 11.49 13.27 1.76
N THR A 425 11.65 14.58 1.92
CA THR A 425 11.48 15.30 3.21
C THR A 425 10.20 14.92 3.97
N PRO A 426 9.01 14.80 3.33
CA PRO A 426 7.77 14.45 4.04
C PRO A 426 7.75 13.02 4.61
N TYR A 427 8.61 12.12 4.10
CA TYR A 427 8.55 10.69 4.41
C TYR A 427 9.66 10.24 5.35
N ARG A 428 10.50 11.17 5.82
CA ARG A 428 11.65 10.86 6.66
C ARG A 428 11.25 10.32 8.03
N LEU A 429 12.09 9.44 8.57
CA LEU A 429 11.90 8.81 9.87
C LEU A 429 12.01 9.81 11.02
N ASP A 430 12.88 10.81 10.88
CA ASP A 430 13.18 11.80 11.93
C ASP A 430 11.97 12.65 12.36
N ARG A 431 10.88 12.69 11.55
CA ARG A 431 9.60 13.31 11.94
C ARG A 431 8.94 12.66 13.17
N PHE A 432 9.44 11.49 13.59
CA PHE A 432 9.02 10.80 14.80
C PHE A 432 10.04 10.89 15.95
N SER A 433 11.17 11.53 15.71
CA SER A 433 12.15 11.82 16.75
C SER A 433 11.59 12.92 17.66
N SER A 434 11.27 12.55 18.91
CA SER A 434 10.76 13.48 19.92
C SER A 434 11.83 13.81 20.92
#